data_b9725926c709b57fe675697433164ff5
#
_entry.id   b9725926c709b57fe675697433164ff5
#
_cell.length_a   1.000
_cell.length_b   1.000
_cell.length_c   1.000
_cell.angle_alpha   90.00
_cell.angle_beta   90.00
_cell.angle_gamma   90.00
#
_symmetry.space_group_name_H-M   'P 1'
#
loop_
_entity.id
_entity.type
_entity.pdbx_description
1 polymer ?
#
loop_
_entity_poly.entity_id
_entity_poly.type
_entity_poly.pdbx_seq_one_letter_code
_entity_poly.pdbx_strand_id
1 'polypeptide(L)'
;RMGNKKSMNIRKPEVLAPAGDWERFQFALQYGADAIYLGGKQFTMRAAPANFTAEQLAAAVQLAHAKGVKVYLTCNTLPHNADLSQFLPYLREMAETGIDAVIVADLGLLALIRKALPDLEIHMSTQMGIVNYETANALYDLGVKRVVLARELSLEEIAEIRAKTPADLELEAFVHGAMCVSFSGRCLLSAYLTGRDANQGACAQPCRWKYRLMEETRPGQYFPVEEHDEGTYIMNAKDLCMIDHIPELLAAGVDSLKLEGRAKSSYYVAVVTNAYRSAV
;
A
#
# COMPACT_ATOMS: atom_id res chain seq x y z
N ARG A 1 -16.98 43.40 -1.94
CA ARG A 1 -15.77 42.82 -1.24
C ARG A 1 -15.46 41.50 -1.90
N MET A 2 -14.49 41.51 -2.81
CA MET A 2 -13.97 40.30 -3.44
C MET A 2 -13.17 39.51 -2.39
N GLY A 3 -13.66 38.34 -2.04
CA GLY A 3 -12.94 37.43 -1.16
C GLY A 3 -11.68 36.94 -1.84
N ASN A 4 -10.57 37.15 -1.18
CA ASN A 4 -9.23 36.67 -1.55
C ASN A 4 -9.26 35.14 -1.63
N LYS A 5 -9.36 34.57 -2.83
CA LYS A 5 -9.07 33.16 -3.07
C LYS A 5 -7.58 32.99 -2.80
N LYS A 6 -7.20 32.53 -1.60
CA LYS A 6 -5.87 31.99 -1.38
C LYS A 6 -5.65 30.91 -2.43
N SER A 7 -4.73 31.14 -3.34
CA SER A 7 -4.22 30.09 -4.23
C SER A 7 -3.67 29.00 -3.30
N MET A 8 -4.38 27.88 -3.19
CA MET A 8 -3.79 26.69 -2.61
C MET A 8 -2.59 26.34 -3.48
N ASN A 9 -1.40 26.44 -2.93
CA ASN A 9 -0.20 25.89 -3.56
C ASN A 9 -0.39 24.37 -3.57
N ILE A 10 -1.02 23.83 -4.60
CA ILE A 10 -1.23 22.38 -4.75
C ILE A 10 0.15 21.79 -4.96
N ARG A 11 0.66 21.13 -3.91
CA ARG A 11 1.91 20.39 -3.98
C ARG A 11 1.70 19.24 -4.96
N LYS A 12 2.65 19.05 -5.90
CA LYS A 12 2.64 17.91 -6.80
C LYS A 12 2.68 16.62 -5.97
N PRO A 13 1.72 15.69 -6.16
CA PRO A 13 1.71 14.45 -5.41
C PRO A 13 2.83 13.52 -5.89
N GLU A 14 3.27 12.66 -4.99
CA GLU A 14 4.18 11.57 -5.31
C GLU A 14 3.46 10.46 -6.07
N VAL A 15 4.01 10.00 -7.18
CA VAL A 15 3.60 8.76 -7.84
C VAL A 15 4.42 7.61 -7.27
N LEU A 16 3.78 6.77 -6.45
CA LEU A 16 4.42 5.65 -5.76
C LEU A 16 4.13 4.33 -6.49
N ALA A 17 5.16 3.81 -7.18
CA ALA A 17 5.05 2.63 -8.02
C ALA A 17 5.49 1.34 -7.29
N PRO A 18 4.87 0.18 -7.64
CA PRO A 18 5.25 -1.11 -7.08
C PRO A 18 6.46 -1.73 -7.81
N ALA A 19 7.31 -2.46 -7.06
CA ALA A 19 8.28 -3.35 -7.66
C ALA A 19 8.32 -4.70 -6.93
N GLY A 20 8.02 -5.79 -7.64
CA GLY A 20 8.09 -7.15 -7.12
C GLY A 20 9.44 -7.81 -7.32
N ASP A 21 10.25 -7.30 -8.25
CA ASP A 21 11.59 -7.75 -8.60
C ASP A 21 12.37 -6.65 -9.31
N TRP A 22 13.59 -6.99 -9.71
CA TRP A 22 14.53 -6.08 -10.37
C TRP A 22 13.99 -5.53 -11.70
N GLU A 23 13.37 -6.34 -12.54
CA GLU A 23 12.82 -5.90 -13.82
C GLU A 23 11.71 -4.86 -13.60
N ARG A 24 10.76 -5.14 -12.71
CA ARG A 24 9.67 -4.22 -12.37
C ARG A 24 10.19 -2.92 -11.75
N PHE A 25 11.24 -3.00 -10.94
CA PHE A 25 11.91 -1.84 -10.39
C PHE A 25 12.46 -0.94 -11.49
N GLN A 26 13.17 -1.51 -12.49
CA GLN A 26 13.70 -0.75 -13.61
C GLN A 26 12.59 -0.08 -14.43
N PHE A 27 11.49 -0.77 -14.68
CA PHE A 27 10.33 -0.19 -15.37
C PHE A 27 9.67 0.93 -14.56
N ALA A 28 9.44 0.76 -13.26
CA ALA A 28 8.91 1.81 -12.40
C ALA A 28 9.78 3.09 -12.45
N LEU A 29 11.08 2.89 -12.34
CA LEU A 29 12.08 3.96 -12.39
C LEU A 29 12.14 4.67 -13.75
N GLN A 30 12.01 3.92 -14.86
CA GLN A 30 12.06 4.46 -16.21
C GLN A 30 10.79 5.21 -16.59
N TYR A 31 9.63 4.76 -16.09
CA TYR A 31 8.33 5.30 -16.46
C TYR A 31 7.78 6.35 -15.49
N GLY A 32 8.64 6.93 -14.64
CA GLY A 32 8.40 8.20 -13.97
C GLY A 32 7.82 8.10 -12.57
N ALA A 33 8.13 7.03 -11.83
CA ALA A 33 7.87 6.98 -10.40
C ALA A 33 8.69 8.06 -9.66
N ASP A 34 8.08 8.73 -8.67
CA ASP A 34 8.77 9.60 -7.72
C ASP A 34 9.30 8.79 -6.52
N ALA A 35 8.63 7.66 -6.23
CA ALA A 35 9.08 6.68 -5.25
C ALA A 35 8.68 5.27 -5.67
N ILE A 36 9.41 4.27 -5.18
CA ILE A 36 9.17 2.86 -5.48
C ILE A 36 9.08 2.08 -4.16
N TYR A 37 7.99 1.34 -3.97
CA TYR A 37 7.90 0.42 -2.83
C TYR A 37 8.13 -1.02 -3.27
N LEU A 38 8.92 -1.72 -2.48
CA LEU A 38 9.36 -3.07 -2.77
C LEU A 38 9.49 -3.91 -1.49
N GLY A 39 9.69 -5.20 -1.61
CA GLY A 39 9.84 -6.10 -0.48
C GLY A 39 11.19 -6.80 -0.48
N GLY A 40 11.74 -7.00 0.70
CA GLY A 40 12.83 -7.93 0.91
C GLY A 40 12.33 -9.38 1.01
N LYS A 41 13.22 -10.31 1.31
CA LYS A 41 12.90 -11.74 1.38
C LYS A 41 11.99 -12.12 2.57
N GLN A 42 11.88 -11.26 3.58
CA GLN A 42 11.12 -11.50 4.80
C GLN A 42 10.13 -10.35 5.08
N PHE A 43 9.17 -10.58 5.96
CA PHE A 43 8.21 -9.61 6.50
C PHE A 43 7.35 -8.86 5.47
N THR A 44 7.26 -9.32 4.24
CA THR A 44 6.49 -8.67 3.18
C THR A 44 5.22 -9.42 2.81
N MET A 45 4.11 -8.69 2.62
CA MET A 45 2.78 -9.24 2.27
C MET A 45 2.69 -9.88 0.87
N ARG A 46 3.71 -9.79 0.06
CA ARG A 46 3.77 -10.43 -1.26
C ARG A 46 5.00 -11.34 -1.29
N ALA A 47 4.86 -12.55 -0.76
CA ALA A 47 5.92 -13.55 -0.76
C ALA A 47 6.16 -14.18 -2.15
N ALA A 48 5.14 -14.22 -3.01
CA ALA A 48 5.20 -14.83 -4.34
C ALA A 48 6.18 -14.16 -5.34
N PRO A 49 6.31 -12.80 -5.40
CA PRO A 49 7.37 -12.18 -6.20
C PRO A 49 8.76 -12.56 -5.74
N ALA A 50 9.75 -12.42 -6.63
CA ALA A 50 11.14 -12.73 -6.33
C ALA A 50 11.71 -11.93 -5.16
N ASN A 51 11.19 -10.70 -4.91
CA ASN A 51 11.62 -9.77 -3.88
C ASN A 51 13.16 -9.55 -3.91
N PHE A 52 13.67 -8.66 -3.06
CA PHE A 52 15.06 -8.19 -3.12
C PHE A 52 15.91 -8.82 -2.01
N THR A 53 17.16 -9.19 -2.33
CA THR A 53 18.21 -9.40 -1.32
C THR A 53 18.75 -8.04 -0.84
N ALA A 54 19.55 -8.03 0.22
CA ALA A 54 20.18 -6.79 0.70
C ALA A 54 21.08 -6.15 -0.38
N GLU A 55 21.86 -6.97 -1.11
CA GLU A 55 22.73 -6.49 -2.19
C GLU A 55 21.92 -5.90 -3.35
N GLN A 56 20.82 -6.57 -3.74
CA GLN A 56 19.92 -6.06 -4.78
C GLN A 56 19.22 -4.77 -4.31
N LEU A 57 18.84 -4.69 -3.05
CA LEU A 57 18.23 -3.50 -2.47
C LEU A 57 19.21 -2.32 -2.47
N ALA A 58 20.48 -2.53 -2.07
CA ALA A 58 21.50 -1.51 -2.09
C ALA A 58 21.73 -0.97 -3.53
N ALA A 59 21.81 -1.87 -4.51
CA ALA A 59 21.93 -1.48 -5.92
C ALA A 59 20.69 -0.70 -6.41
N ALA A 60 19.48 -1.12 -6.00
CA ALA A 60 18.24 -0.43 -6.33
C ALA A 60 18.18 0.98 -5.73
N VAL A 61 18.53 1.13 -4.45
CA VAL A 61 18.58 2.43 -3.76
C VAL A 61 19.58 3.37 -4.46
N GLN A 62 20.79 2.89 -4.74
CA GLN A 62 21.80 3.70 -5.43
C GLN A 62 21.30 4.19 -6.80
N LEU A 63 20.69 3.31 -7.58
CA LEU A 63 20.17 3.65 -8.91
C LEU A 63 18.98 4.61 -8.84
N ALA A 64 18.08 4.40 -7.88
CA ALA A 64 16.93 5.28 -7.66
C ALA A 64 17.36 6.67 -7.21
N HIS A 65 18.23 6.76 -6.19
CA HIS A 65 18.73 8.03 -5.66
C HIS A 65 19.51 8.84 -6.72
N ALA A 66 20.25 8.18 -7.62
CA ALA A 66 20.90 8.85 -8.75
C ALA A 66 19.90 9.55 -9.70
N LYS A 67 18.63 9.17 -9.65
CA LYS A 67 17.52 9.79 -10.41
C LYS A 67 16.56 10.63 -9.53
N GLY A 68 16.87 10.82 -8.26
CA GLY A 68 16.04 11.54 -7.31
C GLY A 68 14.76 10.78 -6.91
N VAL A 69 14.72 9.46 -7.08
CA VAL A 69 13.59 8.59 -6.75
C VAL A 69 13.82 7.92 -5.39
N LYS A 70 12.81 7.92 -4.52
CA LYS A 70 12.86 7.30 -3.19
C LYS A 70 12.56 5.80 -3.25
N VAL A 71 13.05 5.06 -2.25
CA VAL A 71 12.82 3.61 -2.12
C VAL A 71 12.26 3.29 -0.74
N TYR A 72 11.08 2.64 -0.71
CA TYR A 72 10.40 2.26 0.53
C TYR A 72 10.33 0.74 0.66
N LEU A 73 10.84 0.23 1.79
CA LEU A 73 10.82 -1.20 2.08
C LEU A 73 9.52 -1.61 2.77
N THR A 74 8.85 -2.64 2.28
CA THR A 74 7.69 -3.21 2.96
C THR A 74 8.10 -4.24 4.01
N CYS A 75 7.71 -4.00 5.26
CA CYS A 75 7.74 -4.93 6.39
C CYS A 75 6.34 -5.00 7.01
N ASN A 76 5.35 -5.33 6.18
CA ASN A 76 3.93 -5.13 6.47
C ASN A 76 3.12 -6.41 6.66
N THR A 77 3.76 -7.52 6.99
CA THR A 77 3.08 -8.69 7.56
C THR A 77 2.63 -8.42 8.99
N LEU A 78 1.71 -9.21 9.50
CA LEU A 78 1.35 -9.26 10.93
C LEU A 78 2.24 -10.32 11.61
N PRO A 79 3.31 -9.95 12.33
CA PRO A 79 4.27 -10.89 12.86
C PRO A 79 3.68 -11.63 14.07
N HIS A 80 4.02 -12.90 14.19
CA HIS A 80 3.80 -13.68 15.41
C HIS A 80 5.00 -13.55 16.36
N ASN A 81 4.85 -13.97 17.60
CA ASN A 81 5.93 -13.89 18.61
C ASN A 81 7.24 -14.55 18.13
N ALA A 82 7.14 -15.63 17.35
CA ALA A 82 8.30 -16.32 16.79
C ALA A 82 9.10 -15.48 15.80
N ASP A 83 8.45 -14.51 15.14
CA ASP A 83 9.05 -13.67 14.10
C ASP A 83 9.83 -12.50 14.71
N LEU A 84 9.45 -12.05 15.92
CA LEU A 84 9.93 -10.81 16.53
C LEU A 84 11.45 -10.79 16.75
N SER A 85 12.03 -11.95 17.12
CA SER A 85 13.48 -12.04 17.37
C SER A 85 14.33 -11.80 16.12
N GLN A 86 13.78 -12.05 14.93
CA GLN A 86 14.47 -11.88 13.64
C GLN A 86 14.22 -10.51 13.02
N PHE A 87 13.21 -9.78 13.47
CA PHE A 87 12.78 -8.54 12.81
C PHE A 87 13.83 -7.41 12.85
N LEU A 88 14.31 -7.05 14.04
CA LEU A 88 15.30 -5.96 14.16
C LEU A 88 16.64 -6.27 13.49
N PRO A 89 17.23 -7.48 13.63
CA PRO A 89 18.42 -7.84 12.85
C PRO A 89 18.22 -7.66 11.35
N TYR A 90 17.12 -8.20 10.82
CA TYR A 90 16.76 -8.05 9.41
C TYR A 90 16.58 -6.58 9.00
N LEU A 91 15.80 -5.79 9.77
CA LEU A 91 15.55 -4.39 9.41
C LEU A 91 16.83 -3.53 9.46
N ARG A 92 17.76 -3.80 10.38
CA ARG A 92 19.06 -3.11 10.43
C ARG A 92 19.86 -3.34 9.17
N GLU A 93 19.99 -4.60 8.74
CA GLU A 93 20.65 -4.96 7.49
C GLU A 93 20.02 -4.24 6.29
N MET A 94 18.70 -4.22 6.22
CA MET A 94 17.99 -3.52 5.15
C MET A 94 18.15 -1.99 5.22
N ALA A 95 18.16 -1.41 6.42
CA ALA A 95 18.34 0.04 6.59
C ALA A 95 19.74 0.51 6.18
N GLU A 96 20.78 -0.32 6.37
CA GLU A 96 22.15 -0.03 5.92
C GLU A 96 22.26 0.12 4.39
N THR A 97 21.28 -0.37 3.63
CA THR A 97 21.23 -0.18 2.17
C THR A 97 20.86 1.25 1.76
N GLY A 98 20.38 2.08 2.70
CA GLY A 98 20.02 3.47 2.47
C GLY A 98 18.56 3.67 2.02
N ILE A 99 17.65 2.75 2.35
CA ILE A 99 16.20 2.94 2.10
C ILE A 99 15.70 4.24 2.75
N ASP A 100 14.75 4.91 2.12
CA ASP A 100 14.21 6.18 2.61
C ASP A 100 13.16 5.98 3.71
N ALA A 101 12.39 4.89 3.66
CA ALA A 101 11.38 4.58 4.67
C ALA A 101 11.07 3.09 4.75
N VAL A 102 10.45 2.68 5.87
CA VAL A 102 9.88 1.35 6.04
C VAL A 102 8.36 1.43 6.19
N ILE A 103 7.64 0.52 5.50
CA ILE A 103 6.18 0.41 5.56
C ILE A 103 5.83 -0.75 6.49
N VAL A 104 5.16 -0.48 7.61
CA VAL A 104 4.79 -1.48 8.63
C VAL A 104 3.28 -1.48 8.89
N ALA A 105 2.75 -2.59 9.41
CA ALA A 105 1.32 -2.75 9.71
C ALA A 105 1.02 -3.05 11.18
N ASP A 106 2.05 -3.16 12.00
CA ASP A 106 1.96 -3.60 13.40
C ASP A 106 2.50 -2.53 14.35
N LEU A 107 1.75 -2.23 15.43
CA LEU A 107 2.14 -1.22 16.43
C LEU A 107 3.35 -1.66 17.26
N GLY A 108 3.51 -2.97 17.50
CA GLY A 108 4.68 -3.51 18.20
C GLY A 108 5.95 -3.29 17.38
N LEU A 109 5.89 -3.53 16.07
CA LEU A 109 7.00 -3.24 15.16
C LEU A 109 7.30 -1.74 15.09
N LEU A 110 6.27 -0.88 15.04
CA LEU A 110 6.45 0.58 15.12
C LEU A 110 7.25 0.97 16.38
N ALA A 111 6.83 0.48 17.55
CA ALA A 111 7.50 0.78 18.80
C ALA A 111 8.95 0.27 18.85
N LEU A 112 9.21 -0.93 18.32
CA LEU A 112 10.56 -1.48 18.21
C LEU A 112 11.46 -0.64 17.30
N ILE A 113 10.96 -0.20 16.14
CA ILE A 113 11.70 0.62 15.18
C ILE A 113 12.02 1.98 15.79
N ARG A 114 11.05 2.67 16.38
CA ARG A 114 11.26 3.97 17.03
C ARG A 114 12.36 3.93 18.07
N LYS A 115 12.43 2.84 18.85
CA LYS A 115 13.45 2.64 19.87
C LYS A 115 14.83 2.30 19.28
N ALA A 116 14.89 1.49 18.24
CA ALA A 116 16.14 0.91 17.73
C ALA A 116 16.75 1.68 16.55
N LEU A 117 15.94 2.37 15.77
CA LEU A 117 16.27 3.11 14.54
C LEU A 117 15.46 4.43 14.50
N PRO A 118 15.72 5.37 15.42
CA PRO A 118 14.88 6.57 15.60
C PRO A 118 14.82 7.46 14.35
N ASP A 119 15.86 7.45 13.52
CA ASP A 119 15.97 8.28 12.31
C ASP A 119 15.32 7.64 11.07
N LEU A 120 14.96 6.36 11.13
CA LEU A 120 14.30 5.69 10.00
C LEU A 120 12.86 6.16 9.88
N GLU A 121 12.51 6.67 8.70
CA GLU A 121 11.15 7.12 8.41
C GLU A 121 10.18 5.93 8.38
N ILE A 122 9.02 6.08 9.03
CA ILE A 122 8.00 5.02 9.13
C ILE A 122 6.73 5.47 8.43
N HIS A 123 6.25 4.62 7.51
CA HIS A 123 4.94 4.71 6.89
C HIS A 123 4.03 3.62 7.47
N MET A 124 2.85 4.01 7.96
CA MET A 124 1.89 3.03 8.45
C MET A 124 1.04 2.47 7.31
N SER A 125 1.07 1.15 7.15
CA SER A 125 0.39 0.44 6.06
C SER A 125 -1.14 0.55 6.15
N THR A 126 -1.81 0.48 4.98
CA THR A 126 -3.27 0.40 4.87
C THR A 126 -3.88 -0.74 5.71
N GLN A 127 -3.13 -1.80 5.98
CA GLN A 127 -3.58 -2.91 6.82
C GLN A 127 -3.82 -2.52 8.28
N MET A 128 -3.36 -1.36 8.72
CA MET A 128 -3.74 -0.81 10.01
C MET A 128 -5.22 -0.39 10.04
N GLY A 129 -5.86 -0.20 8.87
CA GLY A 129 -7.27 0.14 8.77
C GLY A 129 -7.55 1.57 9.22
N ILE A 130 -6.76 2.53 8.76
CA ILE A 130 -6.86 3.94 9.14
C ILE A 130 -8.03 4.58 8.40
N VAL A 131 -9.11 4.87 9.13
CA VAL A 131 -10.37 5.42 8.59
C VAL A 131 -10.81 6.72 9.27
N ASN A 132 -10.03 7.25 10.19
CA ASN A 132 -10.38 8.48 10.90
C ASN A 132 -9.14 9.27 11.31
N TYR A 133 -9.34 10.56 11.55
CA TYR A 133 -8.26 11.48 11.90
C TYR A 133 -7.67 11.22 13.31
N GLU A 134 -8.42 10.68 14.26
CA GLU A 134 -7.90 10.37 15.60
C GLU A 134 -6.84 9.25 15.53
N THR A 135 -7.09 8.20 14.75
CA THR A 135 -6.09 7.16 14.50
C THR A 135 -4.86 7.73 13.81
N ALA A 136 -5.05 8.61 12.82
CA ALA A 136 -3.93 9.24 12.10
C ALA A 136 -3.10 10.14 13.02
N ASN A 137 -3.73 10.92 13.89
CA ASN A 137 -3.08 11.77 14.89
C ASN A 137 -2.31 10.94 15.93
N ALA A 138 -2.92 9.88 16.46
CA ALA A 138 -2.25 9.00 17.41
C ALA A 138 -0.99 8.34 16.80
N LEU A 139 -1.04 7.94 15.53
CA LEU A 139 0.13 7.41 14.82
C LEU A 139 1.20 8.49 14.59
N TYR A 140 0.78 9.72 14.28
CA TYR A 140 1.69 10.86 14.16
C TYR A 140 2.44 11.14 15.48
N ASP A 141 1.73 11.13 16.61
CA ASP A 141 2.32 11.30 17.95
C ASP A 141 3.32 10.17 18.30
N LEU A 142 3.11 8.98 17.73
CA LEU A 142 4.06 7.86 17.81
C LEU A 142 5.24 7.99 16.82
N GLY A 143 5.32 9.07 16.07
CA GLY A 143 6.40 9.37 15.15
C GLY A 143 6.25 8.77 13.75
N VAL A 144 5.05 8.39 13.35
CA VAL A 144 4.77 8.00 11.95
C VAL A 144 4.77 9.24 11.06
N LYS A 145 5.48 9.18 9.95
CA LYS A 145 5.58 10.29 8.99
C LYS A 145 4.46 10.27 7.95
N ARG A 146 4.00 9.06 7.57
CA ARG A 146 3.00 8.85 6.53
C ARG A 146 2.01 7.77 6.94
N VAL A 147 0.73 8.00 6.69
CA VAL A 147 -0.32 7.00 6.86
C VAL A 147 -0.91 6.60 5.51
N VAL A 148 -0.97 5.29 5.24
CA VAL A 148 -1.66 4.74 4.08
C VAL A 148 -3.10 4.50 4.47
N LEU A 149 -3.99 5.31 3.93
CA LEU A 149 -5.42 5.27 4.26
C LEU A 149 -6.07 3.96 3.84
N ALA A 150 -7.14 3.59 4.52
CA ALA A 150 -8.00 2.49 4.12
C ALA A 150 -8.64 2.79 2.76
N ARG A 151 -8.83 1.75 1.93
CA ARG A 151 -9.38 1.90 0.57
C ARG A 151 -10.89 2.12 0.55
N GLU A 152 -11.51 1.94 1.69
CA GLU A 152 -12.94 2.04 1.91
C GLU A 152 -13.41 3.48 2.18
N LEU A 153 -12.47 4.44 2.28
CA LEU A 153 -12.77 5.86 2.50
C LEU A 153 -13.26 6.56 1.22
N SER A 154 -14.27 7.40 1.37
CA SER A 154 -14.66 8.38 0.35
C SER A 154 -13.69 9.58 0.29
N LEU A 155 -13.76 10.36 -0.78
CA LEU A 155 -12.95 11.58 -0.93
C LEU A 155 -13.27 12.63 0.14
N GLU A 156 -14.53 12.71 0.57
CA GLU A 156 -14.99 13.60 1.63
C GLU A 156 -14.38 13.22 2.98
N GLU A 157 -14.34 11.93 3.29
CA GLU A 157 -13.71 11.41 4.52
C GLU A 157 -12.19 11.65 4.52
N ILE A 158 -11.52 11.48 3.37
CA ILE A 158 -10.10 11.81 3.23
C ILE A 158 -9.85 13.30 3.46
N ALA A 159 -10.69 14.17 2.88
CA ALA A 159 -10.60 15.62 3.09
C ALA A 159 -10.81 16.01 4.57
N GLU A 160 -11.73 15.33 5.27
CA GLU A 160 -11.94 15.54 6.70
C GLU A 160 -10.72 15.10 7.52
N ILE A 161 -10.13 13.95 7.21
CA ILE A 161 -8.88 13.49 7.85
C ILE A 161 -7.79 14.53 7.63
N ARG A 162 -7.60 15.01 6.38
CA ARG A 162 -6.59 16.04 6.08
C ARG A 162 -6.81 17.32 6.88
N ALA A 163 -8.03 17.77 6.99
CA ALA A 163 -8.37 19.01 7.69
C ALA A 163 -8.10 18.96 9.19
N LYS A 164 -8.07 17.77 9.79
CA LYS A 164 -7.95 17.55 11.25
C LYS A 164 -6.62 16.88 11.65
N THR A 165 -5.67 16.73 10.73
CA THR A 165 -4.35 16.16 10.98
C THR A 165 -3.24 17.20 10.76
N PRO A 166 -2.06 17.05 11.37
CA PRO A 166 -0.91 17.91 11.14
C PRO A 166 -0.55 18.02 9.65
N ALA A 167 -0.16 19.23 9.22
CA ALA A 167 0.13 19.49 7.81
C ALA A 167 1.35 18.72 7.27
N ASP A 168 2.24 18.30 8.14
CA ASP A 168 3.44 17.53 7.85
C ASP A 168 3.26 16.00 8.00
N LEU A 169 2.10 15.54 8.48
CA LEU A 169 1.69 14.14 8.32
C LEU A 169 1.28 13.91 6.87
N GLU A 170 1.94 13.00 6.18
CA GLU A 170 1.62 12.68 4.79
C GLU A 170 0.48 11.66 4.70
N LEU A 171 -0.48 11.93 3.81
CA LEU A 171 -1.59 11.02 3.49
C LEU A 171 -1.31 10.31 2.17
N GLU A 172 -1.29 8.98 2.19
CA GLU A 172 -1.13 8.12 1.02
C GLU A 172 -2.42 7.35 0.76
N ALA A 173 -2.88 7.31 -0.49
CA ALA A 173 -4.04 6.55 -0.90
C ALA A 173 -3.72 5.61 -2.07
N PHE A 174 -4.28 4.39 -2.04
CA PHE A 174 -4.29 3.56 -3.24
C PHE A 174 -5.22 4.16 -4.29
N VAL A 175 -4.72 4.30 -5.51
CA VAL A 175 -5.45 4.93 -6.63
C VAL A 175 -5.62 4.02 -7.84
N HIS A 176 -4.93 2.87 -7.87
CA HIS A 176 -5.03 1.94 -8.99
C HIS A 176 -4.73 0.50 -8.56
N GLY A 177 -5.43 -0.44 -9.20
CA GLY A 177 -5.16 -1.87 -9.15
C GLY A 177 -6.14 -2.67 -8.30
N ALA A 178 -5.76 -3.92 -8.05
CA ALA A 178 -6.64 -4.91 -7.45
C ALA A 178 -7.07 -4.57 -6.03
N MET A 179 -8.37 -4.54 -5.79
CA MET A 179 -8.96 -4.39 -4.46
C MET A 179 -9.00 -5.74 -3.73
N CYS A 180 -8.89 -5.70 -2.40
CA CYS A 180 -9.11 -6.86 -1.56
C CYS A 180 -10.59 -6.96 -1.17
N VAL A 181 -11.15 -8.18 -1.11
CA VAL A 181 -12.51 -8.42 -0.59
C VAL A 181 -12.61 -8.12 0.90
N SER A 182 -11.50 -8.25 1.63
CA SER A 182 -11.45 -8.00 3.06
C SER A 182 -11.03 -6.56 3.35
N PHE A 183 -11.59 -6.01 4.42
CA PHE A 183 -11.31 -4.65 4.87
C PHE A 183 -9.81 -4.41 5.01
N SER A 184 -9.30 -3.46 4.26
CA SER A 184 -7.88 -3.06 4.25
C SER A 184 -6.88 -4.22 4.17
N GLY A 185 -7.29 -5.35 3.56
CA GLY A 185 -6.41 -6.49 3.30
C GLY A 185 -6.18 -7.46 4.45
N ARG A 186 -6.86 -7.33 5.59
CA ARG A 186 -6.85 -8.33 6.68
C ARG A 186 -7.84 -9.45 6.38
N CYS A 187 -7.35 -10.58 5.87
CA CYS A 187 -8.16 -11.65 5.30
C CYS A 187 -7.90 -13.01 5.95
N LEU A 188 -8.99 -13.72 6.30
CA LEU A 188 -8.93 -15.10 6.76
C LEU A 188 -9.31 -16.12 5.67
N LEU A 189 -9.91 -15.65 4.56
CA LEU A 189 -10.46 -16.54 3.52
C LEU A 189 -9.38 -17.43 2.87
N SER A 190 -8.18 -16.88 2.65
CA SER A 190 -7.06 -17.64 2.09
C SER A 190 -6.61 -18.77 3.01
N ALA A 191 -6.44 -18.48 4.31
CA ALA A 191 -6.09 -19.50 5.30
C ALA A 191 -7.19 -20.55 5.41
N TYR A 192 -8.45 -20.14 5.47
CA TYR A 192 -9.59 -21.04 5.59
C TYR A 192 -9.71 -22.01 4.40
N LEU A 193 -9.59 -21.52 3.16
CA LEU A 193 -9.79 -22.34 1.96
C LEU A 193 -8.54 -23.10 1.52
N THR A 194 -7.33 -22.67 1.88
CA THR A 194 -6.09 -23.21 1.30
C THR A 194 -4.98 -23.49 2.31
N GLY A 195 -5.17 -23.17 3.58
CA GLY A 195 -4.13 -23.22 4.61
C GLY A 195 -3.03 -22.15 4.46
N ARG A 196 -3.13 -21.25 3.47
CA ARG A 196 -2.15 -20.19 3.21
C ARG A 196 -2.56 -18.88 3.87
N ASP A 197 -1.77 -18.42 4.83
CA ASP A 197 -2.09 -17.20 5.58
C ASP A 197 -1.78 -15.94 4.77
N ALA A 198 -2.83 -15.21 4.40
CA ALA A 198 -2.72 -13.95 3.68
C ALA A 198 -2.02 -12.86 4.53
N ASN A 199 -2.18 -12.89 5.86
CA ASN A 199 -1.61 -11.89 6.76
C ASN A 199 -0.09 -12.10 6.98
N GLN A 200 0.40 -13.29 6.61
CA GLN A 200 1.82 -13.64 6.56
C GLN A 200 2.41 -13.59 5.13
N GLY A 201 1.70 -12.97 4.20
CA GLY A 201 2.18 -12.78 2.82
C GLY A 201 1.88 -13.93 1.86
N ALA A 202 1.24 -15.02 2.30
CA ALA A 202 1.00 -16.22 1.50
C ALA A 202 -0.40 -16.27 0.85
N CYS A 203 -1.00 -15.11 0.53
CA CYS A 203 -2.35 -15.03 -0.04
C CYS A 203 -2.48 -15.85 -1.33
N ALA A 204 -3.43 -16.80 -1.36
CA ALA A 204 -3.77 -17.59 -2.55
C ALA A 204 -4.76 -16.88 -3.50
N GLN A 205 -5.22 -15.69 -3.13
CA GLN A 205 -6.22 -14.89 -3.87
C GLN A 205 -7.56 -15.62 -4.12
N PRO A 206 -8.13 -16.34 -3.14
CA PRO A 206 -9.37 -17.09 -3.38
C PRO A 206 -10.53 -16.18 -3.75
N CYS A 207 -10.54 -14.92 -3.33
CA CYS A 207 -11.55 -13.94 -3.73
C CYS A 207 -11.60 -13.66 -5.25
N ARG A 208 -10.61 -14.13 -6.03
CA ARG A 208 -10.55 -14.02 -7.49
C ARG A 208 -10.98 -15.30 -8.21
N TRP A 209 -11.30 -16.38 -7.47
CA TRP A 209 -11.80 -17.62 -8.05
C TRP A 209 -13.28 -17.47 -8.46
N LYS A 210 -13.71 -18.31 -9.37
CA LYS A 210 -15.14 -18.39 -9.74
C LYS A 210 -15.88 -19.24 -8.74
N TYR A 211 -16.94 -18.71 -8.15
CA TYR A 211 -17.78 -19.40 -7.18
C TYR A 211 -19.22 -19.49 -7.64
N ARG A 212 -19.92 -20.48 -7.06
CA ARG A 212 -21.37 -20.56 -7.08
C ARG A 212 -21.82 -20.81 -5.65
N LEU A 213 -22.82 -20.09 -5.19
CA LEU A 213 -23.45 -20.34 -3.90
C LEU A 213 -24.54 -21.40 -4.10
N MET A 214 -24.56 -22.37 -3.19
CA MET A 214 -25.62 -23.36 -3.07
C MET A 214 -26.08 -23.36 -1.62
N GLU A 215 -27.39 -23.24 -1.42
CA GLU A 215 -28.01 -23.38 -0.12
C GLU A 215 -28.27 -24.86 0.15
N GLU A 216 -27.95 -25.37 1.36
CA GLU A 216 -27.91 -26.80 1.69
C GLU A 216 -29.26 -27.48 1.50
N THR A 217 -30.38 -26.79 1.78
CA THR A 217 -31.73 -27.31 1.60
C THR A 217 -32.24 -27.27 0.16
N ARG A 218 -31.45 -26.69 -0.76
CA ARG A 218 -31.78 -26.59 -2.20
C ARG A 218 -30.68 -27.17 -3.07
N PRO A 219 -30.39 -28.47 -2.94
CA PRO A 219 -29.32 -29.11 -3.70
C PRO A 219 -29.57 -28.99 -5.21
N GLY A 220 -28.54 -28.64 -5.98
CA GLY A 220 -28.60 -28.49 -7.43
C GLY A 220 -29.08 -27.09 -7.89
N GLN A 221 -29.52 -26.21 -7.02
CA GLN A 221 -29.76 -24.81 -7.35
C GLN A 221 -28.49 -23.98 -7.06
N TYR A 222 -27.93 -23.41 -8.10
CA TYR A 222 -26.72 -22.56 -7.99
C TYR A 222 -27.11 -21.09 -8.17
N PHE A 223 -26.73 -20.28 -7.19
CA PHE A 223 -26.92 -18.84 -7.27
C PHE A 223 -25.60 -18.22 -7.81
N PRO A 224 -25.63 -17.52 -8.96
CA PRO A 224 -24.46 -16.80 -9.42
C PRO A 224 -24.09 -15.72 -8.40
N VAL A 225 -22.80 -15.52 -8.22
CA VAL A 225 -22.29 -14.39 -7.45
C VAL A 225 -21.90 -13.34 -8.48
N GLU A 226 -22.75 -12.33 -8.63
CA GLU A 226 -22.57 -11.25 -9.60
C GLU A 226 -22.40 -9.91 -8.88
N GLU A 227 -21.68 -9.00 -9.51
CA GLU A 227 -21.47 -7.64 -9.04
C GLU A 227 -22.43 -6.71 -9.80
N HIS A 228 -23.19 -5.89 -9.06
CA HIS A 228 -24.06 -4.85 -9.60
C HIS A 228 -23.68 -3.48 -9.01
N ASP A 229 -24.13 -2.38 -9.62
CA ASP A 229 -23.72 -1.01 -9.29
C ASP A 229 -24.04 -0.55 -7.85
N GLU A 230 -24.84 -1.32 -7.09
CA GLU A 230 -25.34 -0.92 -5.76
C GLU A 230 -24.70 -1.64 -4.57
N GLY A 231 -23.65 -2.46 -4.76
CA GLY A 231 -22.99 -3.12 -3.63
C GLY A 231 -21.98 -4.20 -3.98
N THR A 232 -21.09 -4.46 -3.03
CA THR A 232 -20.01 -5.44 -3.15
C THR A 232 -20.56 -6.85 -2.94
N TYR A 233 -20.44 -7.68 -3.95
CA TYR A 233 -20.88 -9.07 -3.91
C TYR A 233 -19.69 -10.01 -3.84
N ILE A 234 -19.54 -10.49 -2.73
CA ILE A 234 -18.69 -11.43 -2.03
C ILE A 234 -17.36 -11.84 -2.68
N MET A 235 -17.14 -11.94 -3.99
CA MET A 235 -15.88 -12.54 -4.45
C MET A 235 -15.31 -12.06 -5.79
N ASN A 236 -15.55 -10.85 -6.21
CA ASN A 236 -14.85 -10.30 -7.38
C ASN A 236 -14.85 -8.76 -7.39
N ALA A 237 -14.18 -8.15 -6.42
CA ALA A 237 -14.03 -6.70 -6.41
C ALA A 237 -13.37 -6.23 -7.71
N LYS A 238 -13.95 -5.22 -8.38
CA LYS A 238 -13.35 -4.56 -9.55
C LYS A 238 -11.99 -3.98 -9.17
N ASP A 239 -11.10 -3.87 -10.12
CA ASP A 239 -9.86 -3.12 -9.92
C ASP A 239 -10.18 -1.62 -9.81
N LEU A 240 -9.56 -0.96 -8.82
CA LEU A 240 -9.68 0.48 -8.66
C LEU A 240 -8.99 1.20 -9.81
N CYS A 241 -9.57 2.29 -10.30
CA CYS A 241 -8.94 3.22 -11.24
C CYS A 241 -9.41 4.65 -10.95
N MET A 242 -8.54 5.46 -10.37
CA MET A 242 -8.82 6.84 -9.96
C MET A 242 -8.12 7.88 -10.85
N ILE A 243 -7.71 7.49 -12.07
CA ILE A 243 -6.93 8.38 -12.94
C ILE A 243 -7.70 9.64 -13.34
N ASP A 244 -9.01 9.52 -13.52
CA ASP A 244 -9.88 10.65 -13.87
C ASP A 244 -10.23 11.53 -12.65
N HIS A 245 -9.84 11.11 -11.44
CA HIS A 245 -10.14 11.75 -10.15
C HIS A 245 -8.90 12.32 -9.45
N ILE A 246 -7.80 12.50 -10.18
CA ILE A 246 -6.57 13.08 -9.60
C ILE A 246 -6.81 14.48 -9.02
N PRO A 247 -7.52 15.40 -9.70
CA PRO A 247 -7.80 16.71 -9.12
C PRO A 247 -8.54 16.64 -7.78
N GLU A 248 -9.50 15.74 -7.65
CA GLU A 248 -10.29 15.55 -6.43
C GLU A 248 -9.45 14.92 -5.31
N LEU A 249 -8.57 13.97 -5.62
CA LEU A 249 -7.62 13.38 -4.66
C LEU A 249 -6.67 14.46 -4.11
N LEU A 250 -6.17 15.34 -4.98
CA LEU A 250 -5.31 16.44 -4.56
C LEU A 250 -6.06 17.48 -3.72
N ALA A 251 -7.30 17.79 -4.10
CA ALA A 251 -8.17 18.68 -3.33
C ALA A 251 -8.51 18.09 -1.95
N ALA A 252 -8.64 16.76 -1.85
CA ALA A 252 -8.80 16.04 -0.58
C ALA A 252 -7.51 15.99 0.26
N GLY A 253 -6.37 16.41 -0.30
CA GLY A 253 -5.09 16.51 0.41
C GLY A 253 -4.26 15.23 0.45
N VAL A 254 -4.40 14.37 -0.57
CA VAL A 254 -3.54 13.19 -0.74
C VAL A 254 -2.15 13.64 -1.22
N ASP A 255 -1.11 13.23 -0.51
CA ASP A 255 0.29 13.55 -0.81
C ASP A 255 0.96 12.50 -1.71
N SER A 256 0.55 11.22 -1.61
CA SER A 256 1.12 10.11 -2.36
C SER A 256 0.05 9.23 -3.00
N LEU A 257 0.17 9.05 -4.32
CA LEU A 257 -0.70 8.23 -5.17
C LEU A 257 -0.08 6.84 -5.32
N LYS A 258 -0.59 5.86 -4.57
CA LYS A 258 -0.04 4.50 -4.55
C LYS A 258 -0.69 3.61 -5.59
N LEU A 259 0.16 3.00 -6.41
CA LEU A 259 -0.25 2.02 -7.40
C LEU A 259 -0.11 0.60 -6.82
N GLU A 260 -1.16 -0.23 -6.89
CA GLU A 260 -1.06 -1.65 -6.55
C GLU A 260 -0.52 -2.42 -7.76
N GLY A 261 0.34 -3.42 -7.54
CA GLY A 261 0.85 -4.21 -8.66
C GLY A 261 2.15 -4.96 -8.45
N ARG A 262 2.62 -5.17 -7.21
CA ARG A 262 3.89 -5.90 -6.96
C ARG A 262 3.94 -7.31 -7.56
N ALA A 263 2.79 -7.96 -7.72
CA ALA A 263 2.66 -9.27 -8.35
C ALA A 263 2.21 -9.21 -9.83
N LYS A 264 2.03 -8.03 -10.39
CA LYS A 264 1.63 -7.82 -11.79
C LYS A 264 2.86 -7.89 -12.72
N SER A 265 2.65 -7.91 -14.04
CA SER A 265 3.75 -7.91 -15.02
C SER A 265 4.53 -6.59 -15.06
N SER A 266 5.75 -6.62 -15.59
CA SER A 266 6.56 -5.43 -15.84
C SER A 266 5.86 -4.45 -16.81
N TYR A 267 5.18 -4.98 -17.83
CA TYR A 267 4.35 -4.17 -18.74
C TYR A 267 3.25 -3.40 -18.00
N TYR A 268 2.54 -4.06 -17.06
CA TYR A 268 1.53 -3.39 -16.24
C TYR A 268 2.15 -2.24 -15.42
N VAL A 269 3.27 -2.50 -14.76
CA VAL A 269 3.98 -1.48 -13.96
C VAL A 269 4.37 -0.28 -14.84
N ALA A 270 4.91 -0.53 -16.03
CA ALA A 270 5.30 0.52 -16.96
C ALA A 270 4.09 1.38 -17.39
N VAL A 271 3.02 0.74 -17.88
CA VAL A 271 1.85 1.44 -18.41
C VAL A 271 1.14 2.25 -17.33
N VAL A 272 0.89 1.64 -16.16
CA VAL A 272 0.16 2.31 -15.08
C VAL A 272 1.00 3.45 -14.49
N THR A 273 2.29 3.24 -14.24
CA THR A 273 3.17 4.31 -13.72
C THR A 273 3.24 5.48 -14.70
N ASN A 274 3.42 5.21 -15.99
CA ASN A 274 3.46 6.26 -17.02
C ASN A 274 2.14 7.02 -17.13
N ALA A 275 1.00 6.33 -17.05
CA ALA A 275 -0.32 6.96 -17.11
C ALA A 275 -0.51 7.95 -15.95
N TYR A 276 -0.25 7.52 -14.71
CA TYR A 276 -0.35 8.40 -13.54
C TYR A 276 0.71 9.51 -13.55
N ARG A 277 1.94 9.23 -14.01
CA ARG A 277 2.95 10.28 -14.20
C ARG A 277 2.51 11.35 -15.17
N SER A 278 1.85 10.96 -16.27
CA SER A 278 1.38 11.89 -17.30
C SER A 278 0.15 12.70 -16.84
N ALA A 279 -0.63 12.17 -15.92
CA ALA A 279 -1.84 12.82 -15.39
C ALA A 279 -1.54 13.80 -14.23
N VAL A 280 -0.35 13.72 -13.61
CA VAL A 280 0.18 14.57 -12.53
C VAL A 280 1.20 15.58 -13.07
#